data_291a3dbb9941bb9d6a013c62f17e300f
#
_entry.id   291a3dbb9941bb9d6a013c62f17e300f
#
_cell.length_a   1.000
_cell.length_b   1.000
_cell.length_c   1.000
_cell.angle_alpha   90.00
_cell.angle_beta   90.00
_cell.angle_gamma   90.00
#
_symmetry.space_group_name_H-M   'P 1'
#
loop_
_entity.id
_entity.type
_entity.pdbx_description
1 polymer ?
#
loop_
_entity_poly.entity_id
_entity_poly.type
_entity_poly.pdbx_seq_one_letter_code
_entity_poly.pdbx_strand_id
1 'polypeptide(L)'
;MTQNNFPMIDLCATGKRIKEVREQKGITVKALQAFLGFNEPVSIYKWQRGECLPTFDNMYAMACLFGVGIDDLLVGNRQEVVFVCTPWVYLRPH
;
A
#
# COMPACT_ATOMS: atom_id res chain seq x y z
N MET A 1 21.08 -12.36 13.02
CA MET A 1 20.87 -12.04 12.74
C MET A 1 20.36 -11.32 12.59
N THR A 2 20.27 -11.10 12.73
CA THR A 2 19.87 -10.65 12.46
C THR A 2 19.31 -9.81 12.19
N GLN A 3 19.20 -9.50 12.14
CA GLN A 3 18.79 -8.74 11.85
C GLN A 3 18.10 -7.97 11.44
N ASN A 4 17.86 -8.17 11.50
CA ASN A 4 17.05 -7.54 10.88
C ASN A 4 16.30 -6.45 11.48
N ASN A 5 16.84 -5.38 11.95
CA ASN A 5 16.19 -4.18 12.38
C ASN A 5 15.98 -3.17 11.28
N PHE A 6 16.37 -3.53 10.11
CA PHE A 6 16.26 -2.61 9.00
C PHE A 6 14.80 -2.45 8.59
N PRO A 7 14.27 -1.23 8.50
CA PRO A 7 12.88 -1.04 8.09
C PRO A 7 12.68 -1.48 6.65
N MET A 8 11.70 -2.31 6.46
CA MET A 8 11.39 -2.83 5.13
C MET A 8 9.88 -2.94 4.96
N ILE A 9 9.44 -2.85 3.72
CA ILE A 9 8.04 -3.06 3.40
C ILE A 9 7.77 -4.56 3.38
N ASP A 10 6.67 -4.94 4.00
CA ASP A 10 6.21 -6.33 4.00
C ASP A 10 5.34 -6.51 2.76
N LEU A 11 5.86 -7.24 1.79
CA LEU A 11 5.16 -7.41 0.51
C LEU A 11 3.81 -8.09 0.66
N CYS A 12 3.79 -9.16 1.43
CA CYS A 12 2.56 -9.92 1.59
C CYS A 12 1.51 -9.12 2.34
N ALA A 13 1.90 -8.47 3.41
CA ALA A 13 0.96 -7.68 4.20
C ALA A 13 0.46 -6.48 3.41
N THR A 14 1.33 -5.85 2.63
CA THR A 14 0.93 -4.72 1.81
C THR A 14 -0.06 -5.16 0.73
N GLY A 15 0.22 -6.29 0.09
CA GLY A 15 -0.70 -6.81 -0.92
C GLY A 15 -2.08 -7.11 -0.34
N LYS A 16 -2.08 -7.69 0.84
CA LYS A 16 -3.32 -7.98 1.53
C LYS A 16 -4.08 -6.70 1.87
N ARG A 17 -3.35 -5.68 2.30
CA ARG A 17 -3.97 -4.41 2.63
C ARG A 17 -4.57 -3.75 1.39
N ILE A 18 -3.87 -3.80 0.28
CA ILE A 18 -4.40 -3.26 -0.97
C ILE A 18 -5.73 -3.94 -1.31
N LYS A 19 -5.75 -5.26 -1.21
CA LYS A 19 -6.97 -6.01 -1.49
C LYS A 19 -8.09 -5.63 -0.53
N GLU A 20 -7.78 -5.57 0.76
CA GLU A 20 -8.78 -5.24 1.77
C GLU A 20 -9.38 -3.86 1.54
N VAL A 21 -8.55 -2.88 1.32
CA VAL A 21 -9.05 -1.52 1.13
C VAL A 21 -9.86 -1.44 -0.15
N ARG A 22 -9.38 -2.09 -1.21
CA ARG A 22 -10.12 -2.12 -2.46
C ARG A 22 -11.52 -2.69 -2.25
N GLU A 23 -11.59 -3.81 -1.54
CA GLU A 23 -12.88 -4.46 -1.30
C GLU A 23 -13.78 -3.63 -0.40
N GLN A 24 -13.21 -2.99 0.60
CA GLN A 24 -13.98 -2.10 1.46
C GLN A 24 -14.61 -0.96 0.69
N LYS A 25 -13.93 -0.50 -0.34
CA LYS A 25 -14.45 0.60 -1.16
C LYS A 25 -15.35 0.11 -2.28
N GLY A 26 -15.56 -1.20 -2.38
CA GLY A 26 -16.44 -1.74 -3.40
C GLY A 26 -15.87 -1.70 -4.80
N ILE A 27 -14.55 -1.66 -4.93
CA ILE A 27 -13.90 -1.53 -6.23
C ILE A 27 -13.42 -2.90 -6.66
N THR A 28 -13.90 -3.35 -7.83
CA THR A 28 -13.49 -4.64 -8.36
C THR A 28 -12.10 -4.55 -8.97
N VAL A 29 -11.47 -5.72 -9.15
CA VAL A 29 -10.19 -5.76 -9.83
C VAL A 29 -10.33 -5.17 -11.24
N LYS A 30 -11.44 -5.47 -11.90
CA LYS A 30 -11.65 -4.97 -13.24
C LYS A 30 -11.75 -3.45 -13.28
N ALA A 31 -12.42 -2.87 -12.29
CA ALA A 31 -12.52 -1.42 -12.21
C ALA A 31 -11.16 -0.81 -11.94
N LEU A 32 -10.38 -1.42 -11.05
CA LEU A 32 -9.05 -0.92 -10.77
C LEU A 32 -8.15 -1.04 -11.99
N GLN A 33 -8.25 -2.16 -12.69
CA GLN A 33 -7.50 -2.36 -13.93
C GLN A 33 -7.77 -1.24 -14.91
N ALA A 34 -9.04 -0.92 -15.11
CA ALA A 34 -9.44 0.12 -16.05
C ALA A 34 -8.92 1.48 -15.61
N PHE A 35 -9.01 1.75 -14.31
CA PHE A 35 -8.54 3.02 -13.78
C PHE A 35 -7.05 3.21 -14.00
N LEU A 36 -6.28 2.15 -13.81
CA LEU A 36 -4.83 2.21 -13.97
C LEU A 36 -4.40 2.15 -15.43
N GLY A 37 -5.33 1.85 -16.33
CA GLY A 37 -5.00 1.79 -17.74
C GLY A 37 -4.27 0.52 -18.14
N PHE A 38 -4.44 -0.55 -17.38
CA PHE A 38 -3.77 -1.81 -17.68
C PHE A 38 -4.59 -2.64 -18.67
N ASN A 39 -3.90 -3.28 -19.59
CA ASN A 39 -4.57 -4.17 -20.53
C ASN A 39 -5.02 -5.46 -19.85
N GLU A 40 -4.36 -5.86 -18.78
CA GLU A 40 -4.64 -7.10 -18.08
C GLU A 40 -4.50 -6.92 -16.59
N PRO A 41 -5.16 -7.76 -15.80
CA PRO A 41 -5.11 -7.62 -14.34
C PRO A 41 -3.94 -8.32 -13.67
N VAL A 42 -3.00 -8.85 -14.44
CA VAL A 42 -1.92 -9.66 -13.90
C VAL A 42 -1.15 -8.94 -12.80
N SER A 43 -0.80 -7.68 -13.04
CA SER A 43 -0.02 -6.93 -12.07
C SER A 43 -0.76 -6.78 -10.76
N ILE A 44 -2.07 -6.51 -10.83
CA ILE A 44 -2.86 -6.32 -9.62
C ILE A 44 -2.85 -7.60 -8.78
N TYR A 45 -3.03 -8.74 -9.43
CA TYR A 45 -2.99 -10.01 -8.70
C TYR A 45 -1.62 -10.28 -8.11
N LYS A 46 -0.55 -9.92 -8.82
CA LYS A 46 0.80 -10.10 -8.27
C LYS A 46 1.01 -9.24 -7.03
N TRP A 47 0.49 -8.00 -7.05
CA TRP A 47 0.59 -7.16 -5.87
C TRP A 47 -0.15 -7.79 -4.69
N GLN A 48 -1.36 -8.27 -4.94
CA GLN A 48 -2.18 -8.83 -3.87
C GLN A 48 -1.59 -10.11 -3.31
N ARG A 49 -0.84 -10.86 -4.10
CA ARG A 49 -0.18 -12.06 -3.62
C ARG A 49 1.15 -11.78 -2.93
N GLY A 50 1.62 -10.55 -3.00
CA GLY A 50 2.89 -10.21 -2.39
C GLY A 50 4.09 -10.56 -3.23
N GLU A 51 3.91 -10.74 -4.53
CA GLU A 51 5.03 -11.07 -5.40
C GLU A 51 5.88 -9.86 -5.72
N CYS A 52 5.27 -8.69 -5.78
CA CYS A 52 5.98 -7.46 -6.02
C CYS A 52 5.11 -6.30 -5.56
N LEU A 53 5.72 -5.14 -5.47
CA LEU A 53 5.00 -3.92 -5.11
C LEU A 53 4.61 -3.15 -6.37
N PRO A 54 3.52 -2.42 -6.31
CA PRO A 54 3.21 -1.46 -7.38
C PRO A 54 4.33 -0.41 -7.46
N THR A 55 4.48 0.19 -8.61
CA THR A 55 5.34 1.35 -8.71
C THR A 55 4.76 2.45 -7.85
N PHE A 56 5.58 3.43 -7.55
CA PHE A 56 5.15 4.53 -6.72
C PHE A 56 3.97 5.26 -7.37
N ASP A 57 4.02 5.44 -8.67
CA ASP A 57 2.93 6.09 -9.39
C ASP A 57 1.64 5.32 -9.26
N ASN A 58 1.70 4.00 -9.40
CA ASN A 58 0.50 3.19 -9.28
C ASN A 58 -0.02 3.20 -7.85
N MET A 59 0.87 3.21 -6.90
CA MET A 59 0.47 3.27 -5.50
C MET A 59 -0.25 4.58 -5.21
N TYR A 60 0.28 5.66 -5.71
CA TYR A 60 -0.34 6.98 -5.53
C TYR A 60 -1.72 7.01 -6.18
N ALA A 61 -1.81 6.48 -7.39
CA ALA A 61 -3.09 6.45 -8.10
C ALA A 61 -4.13 5.65 -7.34
N MET A 62 -3.73 4.50 -6.79
CA MET A 62 -4.65 3.69 -6.00
C MET A 62 -5.07 4.41 -4.73
N ALA A 63 -4.14 5.07 -4.08
CA ALA A 63 -4.49 5.81 -2.87
C ALA A 63 -5.53 6.88 -3.17
N CYS A 64 -5.37 7.57 -4.27
CA CYS A 64 -6.34 8.57 -4.70
C CYS A 64 -7.69 7.94 -4.99
N LEU A 65 -7.70 6.83 -5.71
CA LEU A 65 -8.94 6.16 -6.06
C LEU A 65 -9.67 5.65 -4.82
N PHE A 66 -8.92 5.07 -3.90
CA PHE A 66 -9.50 4.53 -2.66
C PHE A 66 -9.83 5.61 -1.66
N GLY A 67 -9.30 6.81 -1.83
CA GLY A 67 -9.54 7.88 -0.87
C GLY A 67 -8.76 7.73 0.41
N VAL A 68 -7.57 7.15 0.35
CA VAL A 68 -6.71 6.96 1.52
C VAL A 68 -5.33 7.49 1.20
N GLY A 69 -4.47 7.53 2.21
CA GLY A 69 -3.08 7.90 1.99
C GLY A 69 -2.27 6.71 1.53
N ILE A 70 -1.13 6.97 0.92
CA ILE A 70 -0.23 5.90 0.52
C ILE A 70 0.19 5.09 1.74
N ASP A 71 0.44 5.77 2.86
CA ASP A 71 0.87 5.09 4.07
C ASP A 71 -0.22 4.17 4.62
N ASP A 72 -1.46 4.37 4.25
CA ASP A 72 -2.53 3.45 4.65
C ASP A 72 -2.44 2.14 3.89
N LEU A 73 -1.79 2.13 2.75
CA LEU A 73 -1.67 0.93 1.93
C LEU A 73 -0.39 0.16 2.21
N LEU A 74 0.65 0.84 2.66
CA LEU A 74 1.94 0.21 2.90
C LEU A 74 2.00 -0.37 4.30
N VAL A 75 2.51 -1.58 4.39
CA VAL A 75 2.71 -2.24 5.68
C VAL A 75 4.18 -2.55 5.81
N GLY A 76 4.77 -2.07 6.89
CA GLY A 76 6.18 -2.32 7.15
C GLY A 76 6.38 -3.41 8.18
N ASN A 77 7.62 -3.78 8.36
CA ASN A 77 7.98 -4.82 9.30
C ASN A 77 8.25 -4.28 10.70
N ARG A 78 8.10 -2.97 10.90
CA ARG A 78 8.40 -2.35 12.19
C ARG A 78 7.25 -1.47 12.64
N GLN A 79 6.60 -1.91 13.70
CA GLN A 79 5.45 -1.17 14.18
C GLN A 79 5.84 0.06 14.99
N GLU A 80 6.92 -0.03 15.72
CA GLU A 80 7.30 1.08 16.58
C GLU A 80 7.77 2.29 15.79
N VAL A 81 8.05 2.11 14.53
CA VAL A 81 8.42 3.24 13.68
C VAL A 81 7.31 4.26 13.63
N VAL A 82 6.10 3.78 13.66
CA VAL A 82 4.95 4.67 13.59
C VAL A 82 4.94 5.64 14.77
N PHE A 83 5.25 5.12 15.95
CA PHE A 83 5.25 5.98 17.13
C PHE A 83 6.32 7.04 17.05
N VAL A 84 7.46 6.67 16.53
CA VAL A 84 8.57 7.62 16.45
C VAL A 84 8.19 8.77 15.56
N CYS A 85 7.51 8.48 14.47
CA CYS A 85 7.16 9.50 13.51
C CYS A 85 5.99 10.36 13.95
N THR A 86 5.11 9.80 14.76
CA THR A 86 3.88 10.47 15.10
C THR A 86 4.07 11.82 15.79
N PRO A 87 4.91 11.92 16.80
CA PRO A 87 5.10 13.24 17.44
C PRO A 87 5.57 14.28 16.46
N TRP A 88 6.37 13.85 15.54
CA TRP A 88 6.88 14.73 14.51
C TRP A 88 5.77 15.32 13.69
N VAL A 89 4.84 14.47 13.31
CA VAL A 89 3.70 14.90 12.51
C VAL A 89 2.85 15.90 13.28
N TYR A 90 2.66 15.66 14.56
CA TYR A 90 1.86 16.57 15.38
C TYR A 90 2.47 17.94 15.50
N LEU A 91 3.78 18.02 15.44
CA LEU A 91 4.43 19.30 15.58
C LEU A 91 4.36 20.14 14.33
N ARG A 92 3.93 19.58 13.25
CA ARG A 92 3.85 20.31 12.03
C ARG A 92 2.65 21.24 12.05
N PRO A 93 2.86 22.49 11.76
CA PRO A 93 1.73 23.39 11.64
C PRO A 93 0.92 23.06 10.41
N HIS A 94 -0.27 23.44 10.43
CA HIS A 94 -1.15 23.13 9.31
C HIS A 94 -1.60 24.35 8.62
#